data_400a7236348ef0d5e4e7e45e769d5f41
#
_entry.id   400a7236348ef0d5e4e7e45e769d5f41
#
_cell.length_a   1.000
_cell.length_b   1.000
_cell.length_c   1.000
_cell.angle_alpha   90.00
_cell.angle_beta   90.00
_cell.angle_gamma   90.00
#
_symmetry.space_group_name_H-M   'P 1'
#
loop_
_entity.id
_entity.type
_entity.pdbx_description
1 polymer ?
#
loop_
_entity_poly.entity_id
_entity_poly.type
_entity_poly.pdbx_seq_one_letter_code
_entity_poly.pdbx_strand_id
1 'polypeptide(L)'
;MDKCDLGDGWMRITYTVTQILMAIVFLPICIWGLTGYSVDEQALELEFPMKDGIYIVGHGGSNPLINYHNVSKTQTYALDISKLNAVGTRIWGVHPEELDRYAIFGENLYSPCDGEVLDVTTGNPDMAPPERGDGHPAGNHVVLACGDANVTMAHFKQNSIVIDSADFVKVGELLGKVGNTGNTSEPHLHIHAVKDSAGIPILFNNRFLVRNSLVWR
;
A
#
# COMPACT_ATOMS: atom_id res chain seq x y z
N MET A 1 -33.62 38.65 -39.08
CA MET A 1 -32.16 38.54 -38.82
C MET A 1 -31.99 38.04 -37.40
N ASP A 2 -31.63 36.78 -37.29
CA ASP A 2 -31.78 35.95 -36.11
C ASP A 2 -30.78 36.32 -35.02
N LYS A 3 -31.31 36.84 -33.89
CA LYS A 3 -30.53 37.04 -32.67
C LYS A 3 -30.12 35.74 -31.96
N CYS A 4 -30.64 34.58 -32.42
CA CYS A 4 -30.34 33.24 -31.86
C CYS A 4 -28.95 32.71 -32.22
N ASP A 5 -28.43 33.05 -33.38
CA ASP A 5 -27.22 32.44 -33.94
C ASP A 5 -25.89 32.92 -33.26
N LEU A 6 -25.88 34.17 -32.75
CA LEU A 6 -24.71 34.71 -32.05
C LEU A 6 -24.50 34.10 -30.66
N GLY A 7 -25.58 33.77 -29.94
CA GLY A 7 -25.52 33.13 -28.62
C GLY A 7 -24.95 31.71 -28.68
N ASP A 8 -25.38 30.92 -29.67
CA ASP A 8 -24.92 29.55 -29.88
C ASP A 8 -23.44 29.51 -30.30
N GLY A 9 -22.98 30.47 -31.09
CA GLY A 9 -21.57 30.60 -31.47
C GLY A 9 -20.64 30.87 -30.29
N TRP A 10 -21.03 31.82 -29.41
CA TRP A 10 -20.25 32.12 -28.19
C TRP A 10 -20.23 30.96 -27.19
N MET A 11 -21.33 30.29 -26.98
CA MET A 11 -21.40 29.09 -26.13
C MET A 11 -20.48 27.98 -26.63
N ARG A 12 -20.48 27.70 -27.92
CA ARG A 12 -19.58 26.71 -28.54
C ARG A 12 -18.11 27.07 -28.38
N ILE A 13 -17.74 28.34 -28.62
CA ILE A 13 -16.37 28.81 -28.44
C ILE A 13 -15.94 28.67 -26.97
N THR A 14 -16.76 29.12 -26.01
CA THR A 14 -16.49 29.02 -24.59
C THR A 14 -16.32 27.57 -24.17
N TYR A 15 -17.20 26.66 -24.60
CA TYR A 15 -17.12 25.24 -24.33
C TYR A 15 -15.84 24.63 -24.90
N THR A 16 -15.50 24.91 -26.15
CA THR A 16 -14.27 24.40 -26.78
C THR A 16 -13.03 24.90 -26.08
N VAL A 17 -12.95 26.19 -25.75
CA VAL A 17 -11.83 26.79 -25.02
C VAL A 17 -11.68 26.15 -23.65
N THR A 18 -12.77 25.96 -22.92
CA THR A 18 -12.75 25.29 -21.61
C THR A 18 -12.21 23.86 -21.72
N GLN A 19 -12.66 23.10 -22.71
CA GLN A 19 -12.18 21.73 -22.94
C GLN A 19 -10.68 21.68 -23.28
N ILE A 20 -10.21 22.59 -24.13
CA ILE A 20 -8.79 22.69 -24.46
C ILE A 20 -7.96 23.03 -23.20
N LEU A 21 -8.41 24.00 -22.39
CA LEU A 21 -7.73 24.35 -21.14
C LEU A 21 -7.70 23.17 -20.15
N MET A 22 -8.80 22.47 -20.01
CA MET A 22 -8.86 21.25 -19.19
C MET A 22 -7.88 20.17 -19.71
N ALA A 23 -7.86 19.94 -21.02
CA ALA A 23 -6.93 18.96 -21.61
C ALA A 23 -5.46 19.34 -21.38
N ILE A 24 -5.10 20.62 -21.52
CA ILE A 24 -3.74 21.14 -21.27
C ILE A 24 -3.32 20.88 -19.82
N VAL A 25 -4.24 20.95 -18.85
CA VAL A 25 -3.93 20.73 -17.43
C VAL A 25 -3.95 19.24 -17.08
N PHE A 26 -5.00 18.51 -17.46
CA PHE A 26 -5.19 17.13 -17.00
C PHE A 26 -4.33 16.10 -17.76
N LEU A 27 -4.07 16.31 -19.05
CA LEU A 27 -3.27 15.35 -19.84
C LEU A 27 -1.85 15.16 -19.29
N PRO A 28 -1.09 16.21 -18.95
CA PRO A 28 0.23 16.05 -18.33
C PRO A 28 0.16 15.35 -16.97
N ILE A 29 -0.86 15.63 -16.17
CA ILE A 29 -1.06 14.97 -14.86
C ILE A 29 -1.32 13.47 -15.06
N CYS A 30 -2.17 13.10 -16.02
CA CYS A 30 -2.42 11.71 -16.36
C CYS A 30 -1.14 11.00 -16.86
N ILE A 31 -0.39 11.64 -17.75
CA ILE A 31 0.89 11.10 -18.25
C ILE A 31 1.87 10.90 -17.09
N TRP A 32 1.99 11.89 -16.20
CA TRP A 32 2.81 11.75 -15.01
C TRP A 32 2.33 10.60 -14.10
N GLY A 33 1.03 10.46 -13.87
CA GLY A 33 0.47 9.33 -13.14
C GLY A 33 0.87 7.97 -13.74
N LEU A 34 0.88 7.88 -15.07
CA LEU A 34 1.28 6.64 -15.77
C LEU A 34 2.77 6.30 -15.59
N THR A 35 3.66 7.26 -15.37
CA THR A 35 5.07 6.96 -15.10
C THR A 35 5.27 6.21 -13.79
N GLY A 36 4.32 6.28 -12.85
CA GLY A 36 4.36 5.57 -11.59
C GLY A 36 4.15 4.05 -11.69
N TYR A 37 3.82 3.54 -12.88
CA TYR A 37 3.57 2.11 -13.14
C TYR A 37 4.83 1.32 -13.52
N SER A 38 5.96 1.98 -13.67
CA SER A 38 7.24 1.37 -14.00
C SER A 38 8.31 1.76 -13.00
N VAL A 39 9.35 0.96 -12.95
CA VAL A 39 10.54 1.19 -12.14
C VAL A 39 11.76 0.71 -12.93
N ASP A 40 12.80 1.55 -12.97
CA ASP A 40 14.06 1.28 -13.68
C ASP A 40 15.19 0.89 -12.70
N GLU A 41 14.91 0.91 -11.38
CA GLU A 41 15.87 0.58 -10.32
C GLU A 41 15.92 -0.92 -10.07
N GLN A 42 17.04 -1.36 -9.47
CA GLN A 42 17.17 -2.75 -9.03
C GLN A 42 16.14 -3.05 -7.94
N ALA A 43 15.23 -3.97 -8.24
CA ALA A 43 14.16 -4.37 -7.34
C ALA A 43 14.53 -5.63 -6.55
N LEU A 44 13.97 -5.73 -5.34
CA LEU A 44 14.04 -6.93 -4.50
C LEU A 44 12.88 -7.87 -4.85
N GLU A 45 13.20 -9.10 -5.26
CA GLU A 45 12.17 -10.14 -5.48
C GLU A 45 11.82 -10.79 -4.14
N LEU A 46 10.53 -10.81 -3.81
CA LEU A 46 9.97 -11.38 -2.59
C LEU A 46 8.80 -12.31 -2.87
N GLU A 47 8.55 -13.27 -2.00
CA GLU A 47 7.28 -14.00 -2.00
C GLU A 47 6.18 -13.13 -1.39
N PHE A 48 4.96 -13.22 -1.93
CA PHE A 48 3.82 -12.44 -1.42
C PHE A 48 3.44 -12.94 -0.02
N PRO A 49 3.38 -12.08 1.01
CA PRO A 49 3.36 -12.50 2.41
C PRO A 49 2.00 -12.95 2.95
N MET A 50 1.04 -13.20 2.09
CA MET A 50 -0.32 -13.66 2.46
C MET A 50 -0.79 -14.77 1.53
N LYS A 51 -1.75 -15.59 2.01
CA LYS A 51 -2.32 -16.75 1.31
C LYS A 51 -3.84 -16.63 1.26
N ASP A 52 -4.48 -17.44 0.42
CA ASP A 52 -5.93 -17.69 0.42
C ASP A 52 -6.80 -16.43 0.31
N GLY A 53 -6.83 -15.82 -0.87
CA GLY A 53 -7.73 -14.70 -1.11
C GLY A 53 -7.37 -13.80 -2.29
N ILE A 54 -8.12 -12.71 -2.39
CA ILE A 54 -7.88 -11.65 -3.36
C ILE A 54 -7.46 -10.40 -2.59
N TYR A 55 -6.30 -9.88 -2.93
CA TYR A 55 -5.72 -8.70 -2.28
C TYR A 55 -5.69 -7.53 -3.26
N ILE A 56 -5.83 -6.33 -2.72
CA ILE A 56 -5.78 -5.08 -3.48
C ILE A 56 -4.72 -4.15 -2.88
N VAL A 57 -3.93 -3.54 -3.73
CA VAL A 57 -2.97 -2.52 -3.34
C VAL A 57 -3.66 -1.16 -3.22
N GLY A 58 -3.71 -0.60 -2.03
CA GLY A 58 -4.25 0.73 -1.75
C GLY A 58 -3.27 1.84 -2.11
N HIS A 59 -1.99 1.68 -1.74
CA HIS A 59 -0.88 2.54 -2.11
C HIS A 59 0.28 1.69 -2.64
N GLY A 60 0.91 2.14 -3.71
CA GLY A 60 2.01 1.48 -4.39
C GLY A 60 2.31 2.17 -5.71
N GLY A 61 3.52 1.96 -6.23
CA GLY A 61 4.01 2.61 -7.43
C GLY A 61 5.18 3.56 -7.17
N SER A 62 5.73 4.15 -8.23
CA SER A 62 7.00 4.90 -8.20
C SER A 62 6.84 6.42 -8.27
N ASN A 63 5.62 6.97 -8.11
CA ASN A 63 5.42 8.41 -8.03
C ASN A 63 4.33 8.81 -7.02
N PRO A 64 4.32 10.09 -6.53
CA PRO A 64 3.42 10.51 -5.45
C PRO A 64 1.94 10.61 -5.86
N LEU A 65 1.57 10.58 -7.15
CA LEU A 65 0.16 10.60 -7.57
C LEU A 65 -0.56 9.29 -7.24
N ILE A 66 0.16 8.17 -7.28
CA ILE A 66 -0.42 6.84 -7.04
C ILE A 66 0.08 6.21 -5.73
N ASN A 67 1.17 6.73 -5.17
CA ASN A 67 1.76 6.24 -3.92
C ASN A 67 2.21 7.41 -3.04
N TYR A 68 1.43 7.75 -2.00
CA TYR A 68 1.78 8.86 -1.11
C TYR A 68 3.09 8.62 -0.32
N HIS A 69 3.49 7.36 -0.12
CA HIS A 69 4.76 7.01 0.53
C HIS A 69 5.99 7.48 -0.25
N ASN A 70 5.83 7.75 -1.55
CA ASN A 70 6.92 8.17 -2.43
C ASN A 70 7.63 9.46 -1.96
N VAL A 71 6.99 10.26 -1.12
CA VAL A 71 7.60 11.46 -0.52
C VAL A 71 8.63 11.14 0.58
N SER A 72 8.64 9.92 1.09
CA SER A 72 9.59 9.44 2.10
C SER A 72 10.75 8.69 1.42
N LYS A 73 11.99 9.10 1.71
CA LYS A 73 13.19 8.49 1.12
C LYS A 73 13.29 6.97 1.37
N THR A 74 12.90 6.50 2.56
CA THR A 74 12.99 5.08 2.93
C THR A 74 11.75 4.27 2.54
N GLN A 75 10.63 4.95 2.26
CA GLN A 75 9.37 4.31 1.92
C GLN A 75 8.90 4.61 0.49
N THR A 76 9.81 5.06 -0.37
CA THR A 76 9.52 5.51 -1.76
C THR A 76 8.64 4.51 -2.52
N TYR A 77 8.85 3.21 -2.33
CA TYR A 77 8.13 2.13 -3.02
C TYR A 77 7.28 1.27 -2.07
N ALA A 78 6.94 1.80 -0.88
CA ALA A 78 6.13 1.08 0.08
C ALA A 78 4.76 0.71 -0.51
N LEU A 79 4.23 -0.42 -0.04
CA LEU A 79 2.93 -0.94 -0.43
C LEU A 79 2.02 -1.01 0.80
N ASP A 80 0.78 -0.50 0.65
CA ASP A 80 -0.32 -0.77 1.57
C ASP A 80 -1.27 -1.75 0.90
N ILE A 81 -1.44 -2.92 1.51
CA ILE A 81 -2.17 -4.04 0.93
C ILE A 81 -3.37 -4.39 1.81
N SER A 82 -4.55 -4.47 1.20
CA SER A 82 -5.80 -4.91 1.83
C SER A 82 -6.33 -6.18 1.17
N LYS A 83 -7.25 -6.90 1.85
CA LYS A 83 -7.96 -8.07 1.32
C LYS A 83 -9.36 -7.71 0.87
N LEU A 84 -9.85 -8.32 -0.19
CA LEU A 84 -11.22 -8.22 -0.63
C LEU A 84 -12.07 -9.34 -0.03
N ASN A 85 -13.27 -8.99 0.42
CA ASN A 85 -14.27 -9.95 0.87
C ASN A 85 -15.01 -10.60 -0.33
N ALA A 86 -15.95 -11.48 -0.06
CA ALA A 86 -16.70 -12.23 -1.07
C ALA A 86 -17.52 -11.36 -2.06
N VAL A 87 -17.80 -10.10 -1.71
CA VAL A 87 -18.52 -9.15 -2.61
C VAL A 87 -17.56 -8.16 -3.28
N GLY A 88 -16.23 -8.35 -3.11
CA GLY A 88 -15.20 -7.53 -3.76
C GLY A 88 -14.95 -6.18 -3.09
N THR A 89 -15.33 -6.01 -1.82
CA THR A 89 -15.03 -4.82 -1.02
C THR A 89 -14.01 -5.13 0.07
N ARG A 90 -13.28 -4.12 0.56
CA ARG A 90 -12.32 -4.28 1.67
C ARG A 90 -13.00 -4.39 3.03
N ILE A 91 -14.21 -3.85 3.14
CA ILE A 91 -14.97 -3.69 4.39
C ILE A 91 -16.43 -4.12 4.21
N TRP A 92 -17.05 -4.53 5.30
CA TRP A 92 -18.48 -4.71 5.40
C TRP A 92 -19.10 -3.45 6.04
N GLY A 93 -19.75 -2.60 5.22
CA GLY A 93 -20.34 -1.33 5.66
C GLY A 93 -19.57 -0.10 5.17
N VAL A 94 -19.79 1.05 5.85
CA VAL A 94 -19.15 2.32 5.52
C VAL A 94 -18.33 2.78 6.72
N HIS A 95 -17.01 2.66 6.64
CA HIS A 95 -16.04 3.01 7.70
C HIS A 95 -16.44 2.52 9.10
N PRO A 96 -16.60 1.18 9.30
CA PRO A 96 -16.95 0.64 10.60
C PRO A 96 -15.80 0.82 11.61
N GLU A 97 -16.14 1.02 12.88
CA GLU A 97 -15.17 1.05 13.97
C GLU A 97 -14.74 -0.38 14.36
N GLU A 98 -15.59 -1.38 14.08
CA GLU A 98 -15.32 -2.78 14.37
C GLU A 98 -14.30 -3.35 13.39
N LEU A 99 -13.14 -3.76 13.91
CA LEU A 99 -12.00 -4.24 13.11
C LEU A 99 -12.31 -5.54 12.34
N ASP A 100 -13.17 -6.40 12.86
CA ASP A 100 -13.57 -7.67 12.24
C ASP A 100 -14.41 -7.49 10.96
N ARG A 101 -14.90 -6.27 10.69
CA ARG A 101 -15.55 -5.91 9.44
C ARG A 101 -14.58 -5.65 8.30
N TYR A 102 -13.28 -5.54 8.57
CA TYR A 102 -12.23 -5.41 7.56
C TYR A 102 -11.73 -6.80 7.16
N ALA A 103 -11.87 -7.15 5.89
CA ALA A 103 -11.58 -8.49 5.39
C ALA A 103 -10.13 -8.96 5.65
N ILE A 104 -9.21 -8.01 5.83
CA ILE A 104 -7.80 -8.31 6.08
C ILE A 104 -7.46 -8.43 7.58
N PHE A 105 -8.29 -7.90 8.49
CA PHE A 105 -7.97 -7.93 9.93
C PHE A 105 -7.87 -9.36 10.44
N GLY A 106 -6.74 -9.68 11.08
CA GLY A 106 -6.48 -11.01 11.61
C GLY A 106 -5.98 -12.06 10.60
N GLU A 107 -5.80 -11.66 9.32
CA GLU A 107 -5.16 -12.52 8.32
C GLU A 107 -3.72 -12.83 8.71
N ASN A 108 -3.26 -14.04 8.41
CA ASN A 108 -1.90 -14.46 8.70
C ASN A 108 -0.90 -13.76 7.78
N LEU A 109 0.22 -13.31 8.37
CA LEU A 109 1.38 -12.76 7.69
C LEU A 109 2.53 -13.74 7.74
N TYR A 110 3.11 -14.02 6.59
CA TYR A 110 4.19 -14.96 6.41
C TYR A 110 5.46 -14.24 5.97
N SER A 111 6.63 -14.82 6.27
CA SER A 111 7.90 -14.28 5.81
C SER A 111 7.96 -14.24 4.28
N PRO A 112 8.30 -13.09 3.69
CA PRO A 112 8.43 -12.94 2.25
C PRO A 112 9.78 -13.43 1.72
N CYS A 113 10.73 -13.79 2.60
CA CYS A 113 12.07 -14.25 2.26
C CYS A 113 12.62 -15.20 3.31
N ASP A 114 13.72 -15.88 3.00
CA ASP A 114 14.63 -16.46 4.02
C ASP A 114 15.46 -15.34 4.61
N GLY A 115 15.52 -15.20 5.94
CA GLY A 115 16.29 -14.14 6.55
C GLY A 115 16.29 -14.10 8.07
N GLU A 116 17.19 -13.30 8.62
CA GLU A 116 17.26 -13.01 10.05
C GLU A 116 16.24 -11.93 10.43
N VAL A 117 15.59 -12.09 11.56
CA VAL A 117 14.71 -11.11 12.19
C VAL A 117 15.57 -10.05 12.89
N LEU A 118 15.67 -8.87 12.32
CA LEU A 118 16.50 -7.78 12.85
C LEU A 118 15.86 -7.03 13.99
N ASP A 119 14.54 -6.85 13.93
CA ASP A 119 13.77 -6.14 14.95
C ASP A 119 12.34 -6.65 15.04
N VAL A 120 11.82 -6.69 16.28
CA VAL A 120 10.41 -6.98 16.57
C VAL A 120 9.90 -5.98 17.58
N THR A 121 8.87 -5.24 17.19
CA THR A 121 8.10 -4.39 18.09
C THR A 121 6.69 -4.94 18.25
N THR A 122 6.27 -5.13 19.50
CA THR A 122 4.94 -5.70 19.83
C THR A 122 4.31 -4.94 21.00
N GLY A 123 3.05 -5.26 21.34
CA GLY A 123 2.36 -4.72 22.52
C GLY A 123 1.53 -3.46 22.26
N ASN A 124 1.69 -2.79 21.11
CA ASN A 124 0.83 -1.65 20.77
C ASN A 124 -0.61 -2.14 20.54
N PRO A 125 -1.64 -1.42 21.04
CA PRO A 125 -3.03 -1.80 20.84
C PRO A 125 -3.49 -1.57 19.39
N ASP A 126 -4.42 -2.42 18.93
CA ASP A 126 -5.16 -2.14 17.70
C ASP A 126 -6.16 -1.01 17.96
N MET A 127 -6.15 0.00 17.10
CA MET A 127 -7.03 1.16 17.20
C MET A 127 -8.31 0.95 16.40
N ALA A 128 -9.44 1.44 16.93
CA ALA A 128 -10.69 1.46 16.18
C ALA A 128 -10.63 2.54 15.08
N PRO A 129 -10.93 2.22 13.81
CA PRO A 129 -10.96 3.23 12.76
C PRO A 129 -11.97 4.36 13.07
N PRO A 130 -11.67 5.63 12.77
CA PRO A 130 -10.47 6.15 12.12
C PRO A 130 -9.33 6.55 13.08
N GLU A 131 -9.42 6.17 14.35
CA GLU A 131 -8.42 6.51 15.36
C GLU A 131 -7.06 5.90 15.01
N ARG A 132 -5.99 6.60 15.41
CA ARG A 132 -4.61 6.18 15.15
C ARG A 132 -3.84 6.11 16.44
N GLY A 133 -2.89 5.20 16.51
CA GLY A 133 -1.94 5.15 17.62
C GLY A 133 -0.99 6.35 17.61
N ASP A 134 -0.68 6.88 18.78
CA ASP A 134 0.22 8.02 19.01
C ASP A 134 1.69 7.62 19.22
N GLY A 135 1.98 6.32 19.20
CA GLY A 135 3.31 5.76 19.34
C GLY A 135 4.14 5.76 18.05
N HIS A 136 4.98 4.73 17.89
CA HIS A 136 5.77 4.55 16.66
C HIS A 136 4.85 4.38 15.44
N PRO A 137 5.10 5.10 14.32
CA PRO A 137 4.19 5.06 13.17
C PRO A 137 3.90 3.66 12.62
N ALA A 138 4.90 2.75 12.63
CA ALA A 138 4.72 1.37 12.18
C ALA A 138 3.90 0.49 13.15
N GLY A 139 3.60 0.97 14.37
CA GLY A 139 2.94 0.18 15.40
C GLY A 139 3.72 -1.10 15.73
N ASN A 140 3.03 -2.23 15.82
CA ASN A 140 3.67 -3.53 15.90
C ASN A 140 4.24 -3.88 14.52
N HIS A 141 5.51 -4.23 14.48
CA HIS A 141 6.20 -4.48 13.21
C HIS A 141 7.35 -5.49 13.36
N VAL A 142 7.75 -6.02 12.22
CA VAL A 142 8.90 -6.93 12.06
C VAL A 142 9.80 -6.36 10.98
N VAL A 143 11.12 -6.39 11.24
CA VAL A 143 12.15 -6.04 10.24
C VAL A 143 12.97 -7.30 9.95
N LEU A 144 13.03 -7.68 8.68
CA LEU A 144 13.76 -8.86 8.20
C LEU A 144 14.96 -8.46 7.34
N ALA A 145 16.07 -9.16 7.47
CA ALA A 145 17.19 -9.09 6.52
C ALA A 145 16.89 -10.01 5.34
N CYS A 146 16.45 -9.46 4.21
CA CYS A 146 16.15 -10.19 2.98
C CYS A 146 17.24 -9.95 1.94
N GLY A 147 18.22 -10.85 1.84
CA GLY A 147 19.38 -10.65 0.98
C GLY A 147 20.21 -9.45 1.45
N ASP A 148 20.35 -8.43 0.61
CA ASP A 148 21.11 -7.20 0.90
C ASP A 148 20.22 -6.00 1.29
N ALA A 149 18.95 -6.25 1.58
CA ALA A 149 17.97 -5.23 1.95
C ALA A 149 17.23 -5.58 3.26
N ASN A 150 16.79 -4.57 3.98
CA ASN A 150 15.92 -4.71 5.13
C ASN A 150 14.47 -4.54 4.70
N VAL A 151 13.63 -5.51 5.02
CA VAL A 151 12.19 -5.48 4.73
C VAL A 151 11.43 -5.25 6.03
N THR A 152 10.65 -4.17 6.08
CA THR A 152 9.77 -3.86 7.19
C THR A 152 8.34 -4.25 6.83
N MET A 153 7.72 -5.05 7.69
CA MET A 153 6.28 -5.35 7.68
C MET A 153 5.67 -4.72 8.93
N ALA A 154 4.61 -3.93 8.77
CA ALA A 154 4.05 -3.09 9.83
C ALA A 154 2.55 -3.29 10.04
N HIS A 155 2.05 -2.70 11.14
CA HIS A 155 0.66 -2.73 11.59
C HIS A 155 0.16 -4.13 12.00
N PHE A 156 1.07 -4.98 12.53
CA PHE A 156 0.66 -6.28 13.06
C PHE A 156 -0.35 -6.14 14.21
N LYS A 157 -1.24 -7.09 14.28
CA LYS A 157 -2.24 -7.21 15.36
C LYS A 157 -1.56 -7.34 16.72
N GLN A 158 -2.11 -6.68 17.72
CA GLN A 158 -1.62 -6.76 19.10
C GLN A 158 -1.41 -8.22 19.54
N ASN A 159 -0.24 -8.51 20.08
CA ASN A 159 0.13 -9.83 20.62
C ASN A 159 0.03 -11.00 19.61
N SER A 160 0.13 -10.73 18.31
CA SER A 160 0.03 -11.77 17.29
C SER A 160 1.36 -12.22 16.70
N ILE A 161 2.43 -11.47 16.90
CA ILE A 161 3.78 -11.83 16.42
C ILE A 161 4.27 -13.05 17.21
N VAL A 162 4.76 -14.06 16.49
CA VAL A 162 5.14 -15.38 17.04
C VAL A 162 6.62 -15.69 16.90
N ILE A 163 7.43 -14.71 16.50
CA ILE A 163 8.88 -14.79 16.32
C ILE A 163 9.56 -13.72 17.17
N ASP A 164 10.84 -13.91 17.47
CA ASP A 164 11.66 -12.98 18.24
C ASP A 164 12.83 -12.41 17.40
N SER A 165 13.40 -11.28 17.87
CA SER A 165 14.62 -10.72 17.26
C SER A 165 15.78 -11.74 17.35
N ALA A 166 16.59 -11.80 16.29
CA ALA A 166 17.65 -12.76 16.05
C ALA A 166 17.20 -14.19 15.67
N ASP A 167 15.90 -14.43 15.55
CA ASP A 167 15.42 -15.66 14.90
C ASP A 167 15.80 -15.66 13.42
N PHE A 168 15.93 -16.86 12.83
CA PHE A 168 16.06 -17.02 11.40
C PHE A 168 14.81 -17.67 10.84
N VAL A 169 14.07 -16.96 10.00
CA VAL A 169 12.82 -17.42 9.40
C VAL A 169 13.00 -17.86 7.95
N LYS A 170 12.16 -18.78 7.53
CA LYS A 170 12.08 -19.24 6.14
C LYS A 170 10.94 -18.56 5.40
N VAL A 171 11.09 -18.42 4.09
CA VAL A 171 10.00 -17.95 3.23
C VAL A 171 8.74 -18.79 3.48
N GLY A 172 7.59 -18.10 3.69
CA GLY A 172 6.31 -18.74 3.98
C GLY A 172 6.12 -19.20 5.44
N GLU A 173 7.07 -18.93 6.34
CA GLU A 173 6.94 -19.13 7.79
C GLU A 173 6.03 -18.07 8.40
N LEU A 174 5.18 -18.45 9.36
CA LEU A 174 4.24 -17.54 10.02
C LEU A 174 4.98 -16.54 10.91
N LEU A 175 4.73 -15.26 10.69
CA LEU A 175 5.28 -14.16 11.51
C LEU A 175 4.26 -13.63 12.53
N GLY A 176 2.99 -13.58 12.16
CA GLY A 176 1.92 -13.00 12.96
C GLY A 176 0.67 -12.75 12.14
N LYS A 177 -0.10 -11.71 12.51
CA LYS A 177 -1.39 -11.37 11.86
C LYS A 177 -1.49 -9.88 11.57
N VAL A 178 -2.25 -9.55 10.52
CA VAL A 178 -2.60 -8.15 10.19
C VAL A 178 -3.47 -7.55 11.29
N GLY A 179 -3.12 -6.37 11.73
CA GLY A 179 -3.83 -5.57 12.72
C GLY A 179 -4.13 -4.15 12.25
N ASN A 180 -4.27 -3.24 13.23
CA ASN A 180 -4.48 -1.81 13.03
C ASN A 180 -3.71 -0.98 14.06
N THR A 181 -2.43 -1.31 14.28
CA THR A 181 -1.58 -0.67 15.29
C THR A 181 -0.72 0.43 14.68
N GLY A 182 -0.43 1.51 15.44
CA GLY A 182 0.39 2.64 14.99
C GLY A 182 -0.39 3.66 14.15
N ASN A 183 0.29 4.35 13.22
CA ASN A 183 -0.31 5.42 12.41
C ASN A 183 -1.06 4.85 11.19
N THR A 184 -2.13 4.16 11.42
CA THR A 184 -3.02 3.60 10.40
C THR A 184 -4.46 4.01 10.65
N SER A 185 -5.25 4.24 9.61
CA SER A 185 -6.67 4.61 9.71
C SER A 185 -7.61 3.43 9.46
N GLU A 186 -7.12 2.32 8.94
CA GLU A 186 -7.85 1.07 8.69
C GLU A 186 -6.87 -0.10 8.61
N PRO A 187 -7.27 -1.34 8.94
CA PRO A 187 -6.42 -2.51 8.85
C PRO A 187 -5.85 -2.73 7.45
N HIS A 188 -4.53 -2.85 7.36
CA HIS A 188 -3.80 -3.21 6.15
C HIS A 188 -2.41 -3.75 6.49
N LEU A 189 -1.76 -4.43 5.55
CA LEU A 189 -0.33 -4.68 5.61
C LEU A 189 0.40 -3.51 4.95
N HIS A 190 1.27 -2.84 5.71
CA HIS A 190 2.29 -1.96 5.16
C HIS A 190 3.60 -2.73 5.01
N ILE A 191 4.19 -2.73 3.81
CA ILE A 191 5.49 -3.38 3.54
C ILE A 191 6.37 -2.49 2.70
N HIS A 192 7.64 -2.36 3.08
CA HIS A 192 8.66 -1.67 2.29
C HIS A 192 10.04 -2.31 2.46
N ALA A 193 10.91 -2.10 1.48
CA ALA A 193 12.30 -2.54 1.51
C ALA A 193 13.25 -1.35 1.48
N VAL A 194 14.34 -1.43 2.25
CA VAL A 194 15.36 -0.40 2.36
C VAL A 194 16.74 -1.02 2.11
N LYS A 195 17.52 -0.39 1.23
CA LYS A 195 18.92 -0.68 0.99
C LYS A 195 19.70 0.64 0.96
N ASP A 196 20.87 0.69 1.59
CA ASP A 196 21.74 1.88 1.65
C ASP A 196 20.99 3.17 2.07
N SER A 197 20.09 3.04 3.05
CA SER A 197 19.23 4.13 3.57
C SER A 197 18.28 4.75 2.55
N ALA A 198 17.94 4.02 1.50
CA ALA A 198 16.91 4.41 0.52
C ALA A 198 15.91 3.27 0.30
N GLY A 199 14.64 3.63 0.05
CA GLY A 199 13.63 2.66 -0.35
C GLY A 199 13.95 2.08 -1.72
N ILE A 200 13.79 0.76 -1.87
CA ILE A 200 13.95 0.06 -3.14
C ILE A 200 12.65 -0.62 -3.54
N PRO A 201 12.40 -0.82 -4.85
CA PRO A 201 11.20 -1.48 -5.32
C PRO A 201 11.15 -2.95 -4.88
N ILE A 202 9.93 -3.43 -4.62
CA ILE A 202 9.63 -4.83 -4.36
C ILE A 202 8.89 -5.40 -5.56
N LEU A 203 9.30 -6.58 -6.01
CA LEU A 203 8.56 -7.39 -6.96
C LEU A 203 7.97 -8.62 -6.25
N PHE A 204 6.77 -9.01 -6.64
CA PHE A 204 6.15 -10.28 -6.26
C PHE A 204 5.85 -11.08 -7.52
N ASN A 205 6.51 -12.23 -7.71
CA ASN A 205 6.45 -13.03 -8.94
C ASN A 205 6.77 -12.16 -10.18
N ASN A 206 7.90 -11.46 -10.17
CA ASN A 206 8.35 -10.52 -11.21
C ASN A 206 7.35 -9.40 -11.57
N ARG A 207 6.41 -9.08 -10.67
CA ARG A 207 5.43 -8.00 -10.87
C ARG A 207 5.69 -6.86 -9.90
N PHE A 208 5.91 -5.67 -10.43
CA PHE A 208 5.86 -4.44 -9.66
C PHE A 208 4.39 -4.08 -9.39
N LEU A 209 4.00 -4.11 -8.11
CA LEU A 209 2.62 -3.81 -7.73
C LEU A 209 2.45 -2.30 -7.54
N VAL A 210 1.36 -1.79 -8.11
CA VAL A 210 0.98 -0.38 -8.05
C VAL A 210 -0.42 -0.24 -7.49
N ARG A 211 -0.83 0.97 -7.17
CA ARG A 211 -2.19 1.27 -6.72
C ARG A 211 -3.24 0.59 -7.59
N ASN A 212 -4.23 -0.04 -6.97
CA ASN A 212 -5.30 -0.84 -7.58
C ASN A 212 -4.85 -2.17 -8.23
N SER A 213 -3.58 -2.58 -8.08
CA SER A 213 -3.18 -3.93 -8.46
C SER A 213 -3.96 -4.97 -7.66
N LEU A 214 -4.43 -6.02 -8.34
CA LEU A 214 -5.04 -7.20 -7.72
C LEU A 214 -4.05 -8.37 -7.70
N VAL A 215 -4.02 -9.09 -6.58
CA VAL A 215 -3.21 -10.29 -6.35
C VAL A 215 -4.15 -11.42 -5.91
N TRP A 216 -4.15 -12.52 -6.64
CA TRP A 216 -4.88 -13.75 -6.32
C TRP A 216 -3.92 -14.76 -5.69
N ARG A 217 -4.33 -15.32 -4.55
CA ARG A 217 -3.57 -16.34 -3.81
C ARG A 217 -4.47 -17.51 -3.40
#